data_1914e21f760608808d797b5a90c83e0b
#
_entry.id   1914e21f760608808d797b5a90c83e0b
#
_cell.length_a   1.000
_cell.length_b   1.000
_cell.length_c   1.000
_cell.angle_alpha   90.00
_cell.angle_beta   90.00
_cell.angle_gamma   90.00
#
_symmetry.space_group_name_H-M   'P 1'
#
loop_
_entity.id
_entity.type
_entity.pdbx_description
1 polymer ?
#
loop_
_entity_poly.entity_id
_entity_poly.type
_entity_poly.pdbx_seq_one_letter_code
_entity_poly.pdbx_strand_id
1 'polypeptide(L)'
;TIKAIIPMHTFGHASKMDEIIKIAKKYNLKTVEDAAEGLGSFYKRKHLGTIADIGILSFNGNKIITTGGGGAILTNNKKLATKAKHLSTTAKINHPWAFIHDEIGFNYRMPNLNASIGCAQIKKIDYFLKNKRKLFQKYISLFKKIKYVKIFEKPKNSTSNYWLQTLILGKEICHLRDEILNKTNKKGLSTRPVWNLIHSMKPYKNYPKSDLTNAINLEKQIINLPSSSFLIDQVK
;
A
#
# COMPACT_ATOMS: atom_id res chain seq x y z
N THR A 1 -14.65 -12.96 -18.68
CA THR A 1 -15.48 -11.85 -18.18
C THR A 1 -14.87 -11.28 -16.91
N ILE A 2 -14.65 -9.95 -16.85
CA ILE A 2 -14.16 -9.27 -15.63
C ILE A 2 -15.24 -9.34 -14.55
N LYS A 3 -14.86 -9.65 -13.31
CA LYS A 3 -15.76 -9.77 -12.16
C LYS A 3 -15.50 -8.74 -11.06
N ALA A 4 -14.27 -8.26 -10.97
CA ALA A 4 -13.87 -7.31 -9.94
C ALA A 4 -12.78 -6.35 -10.41
N ILE A 5 -12.65 -5.22 -9.72
CA ILE A 5 -11.56 -4.25 -9.85
C ILE A 5 -10.82 -4.20 -8.52
N ILE A 6 -9.48 -4.27 -8.59
CA ILE A 6 -8.61 -4.18 -7.42
C ILE A 6 -7.70 -2.96 -7.58
N PRO A 7 -8.11 -1.76 -7.13
CA PRO A 7 -7.24 -0.59 -7.10
C PRO A 7 -6.21 -0.73 -5.98
N MET A 8 -4.95 -0.50 -6.30
CA MET A 8 -3.85 -0.41 -5.33
C MET A 8 -3.53 1.04 -5.00
N HIS A 9 -3.32 1.34 -3.73
CA HIS A 9 -2.91 2.64 -3.21
C HIS A 9 -1.40 2.74 -3.06
N THR A 10 -0.70 2.77 -4.19
CA THR A 10 0.76 2.68 -4.27
C THR A 10 1.47 3.73 -3.41
N PHE A 11 2.40 3.28 -2.56
CA PHE A 11 3.21 4.08 -1.64
C PHE A 11 2.41 4.89 -0.59
N GLY A 12 1.14 4.51 -0.37
CA GLY A 12 0.23 5.22 0.52
C GLY A 12 -0.50 6.39 -0.12
N HIS A 13 -0.46 6.50 -1.45
CA HIS A 13 -1.17 7.52 -2.21
C HIS A 13 -2.49 6.98 -2.76
N ALA A 14 -3.55 7.77 -2.63
CA ALA A 14 -4.88 7.35 -3.04
C ALA A 14 -5.01 7.20 -4.57
N SER A 15 -5.60 6.10 -5.02
CA SER A 15 -6.18 5.99 -6.35
C SER A 15 -7.43 6.89 -6.49
N LYS A 16 -7.86 7.18 -7.70
CA LYS A 16 -9.08 7.97 -7.98
C LYS A 16 -10.34 7.12 -7.72
N MET A 17 -10.65 6.90 -6.45
CA MET A 17 -11.66 5.93 -6.03
C MET A 17 -13.06 6.25 -6.52
N ASP A 18 -13.45 7.52 -6.63
CA ASP A 18 -14.76 7.91 -7.15
C ASP A 18 -14.96 7.52 -8.61
N GLU A 19 -13.93 7.71 -9.45
CA GLU A 19 -13.96 7.28 -10.86
C GLU A 19 -14.03 5.75 -10.95
N ILE A 20 -13.23 5.04 -10.14
CA ILE A 20 -13.19 3.57 -10.11
C ILE A 20 -14.53 3.00 -9.65
N ILE A 21 -15.12 3.53 -8.57
CA ILE A 21 -16.43 3.09 -8.07
C ILE A 21 -17.54 3.36 -9.09
N LYS A 22 -17.48 4.50 -9.81
CA LYS A 22 -18.43 4.80 -10.89
C LYS A 22 -18.37 3.76 -12.01
N ILE A 23 -17.16 3.37 -12.43
CA ILE A 23 -16.95 2.32 -13.43
C ILE A 23 -17.45 0.96 -12.90
N ALA A 24 -17.09 0.59 -11.68
CA ALA A 24 -17.51 -0.67 -11.07
C ALA A 24 -19.05 -0.80 -11.04
N LYS A 25 -19.74 0.26 -10.62
CA LYS A 25 -21.21 0.31 -10.63
C LYS A 25 -21.80 0.17 -12.04
N LYS A 26 -21.24 0.89 -13.02
CA LYS A 26 -21.70 0.85 -14.43
C LYS A 26 -21.67 -0.57 -15.00
N TYR A 27 -20.64 -1.35 -14.64
CA TYR A 27 -20.42 -2.70 -15.18
C TYR A 27 -20.74 -3.82 -14.17
N ASN A 28 -21.40 -3.50 -13.06
CA ASN A 28 -21.75 -4.44 -11.99
C ASN A 28 -20.56 -5.28 -11.50
N LEU A 29 -19.42 -4.63 -11.28
CA LEU A 29 -18.19 -5.23 -10.81
C LEU A 29 -18.05 -5.07 -9.30
N LYS A 30 -17.45 -6.06 -8.65
CA LYS A 30 -17.04 -5.96 -7.24
C LYS A 30 -15.75 -5.13 -7.11
N THR A 31 -15.55 -4.52 -5.94
CA THR A 31 -14.39 -3.68 -5.69
C THR A 31 -13.64 -4.13 -4.44
N VAL A 32 -12.32 -4.30 -4.57
CA VAL A 32 -11.43 -4.64 -3.44
C VAL A 32 -10.30 -3.62 -3.39
N GLU A 33 -10.29 -2.74 -2.38
CA GLU A 33 -9.17 -1.82 -2.19
C GLU A 33 -7.94 -2.57 -1.67
N ASP A 34 -6.87 -2.61 -2.44
CA ASP A 34 -5.55 -2.91 -1.89
C ASP A 34 -5.00 -1.65 -1.20
N ALA A 35 -5.34 -1.53 0.08
CA ALA A 35 -4.86 -0.47 0.96
C ALA A 35 -3.75 -0.98 1.90
N ALA A 36 -3.00 -2.02 1.49
CA ALA A 36 -1.89 -2.57 2.25
C ALA A 36 -0.82 -1.52 2.62
N GLU A 37 -0.79 -0.40 1.90
CA GLU A 37 0.11 0.74 2.12
C GLU A 37 -0.65 1.99 2.58
N GLY A 38 -1.98 1.90 2.71
CA GLY A 38 -2.89 3.03 2.85
C GLY A 38 -3.27 3.41 4.28
N LEU A 39 -2.80 2.72 5.33
CA LEU A 39 -3.18 3.03 6.70
C LEU A 39 -2.81 4.47 7.08
N GLY A 40 -3.80 5.27 7.51
CA GLY A 40 -3.65 6.69 7.81
C GLY A 40 -3.67 7.63 6.60
N SER A 41 -3.97 7.09 5.42
CA SER A 41 -4.24 7.87 4.20
C SER A 41 -5.73 8.00 3.94
N PHE A 42 -6.14 9.11 3.29
CA PHE A 42 -7.55 9.41 3.03
C PHE A 42 -7.76 9.91 1.60
N TYR A 43 -8.89 9.58 1.03
CA TYR A 43 -9.42 10.13 -0.21
C TYR A 43 -10.78 10.79 0.05
N LYS A 44 -10.92 12.09 -0.27
CA LYS A 44 -12.16 12.84 0.01
C LYS A 44 -12.71 12.59 1.42
N ARG A 45 -11.82 12.67 2.45
CA ARG A 45 -12.09 12.46 3.88
C ARG A 45 -12.48 11.01 4.29
N LYS A 46 -12.50 10.05 3.37
CA LYS A 46 -12.68 8.62 3.69
C LYS A 46 -11.33 7.93 3.78
N HIS A 47 -11.12 7.13 4.83
CA HIS A 47 -9.90 6.35 5.00
C HIS A 47 -9.76 5.32 3.87
N LEU A 48 -8.54 5.16 3.32
CA LEU A 48 -8.28 4.14 2.31
C LEU A 48 -8.52 2.75 2.90
N GLY A 49 -9.12 1.86 2.10
CA GLY A 49 -9.61 0.56 2.55
C GLY A 49 -11.05 0.56 3.06
N THR A 50 -11.73 1.74 3.10
CA THR A 50 -13.14 1.83 3.55
C THR A 50 -14.10 2.33 2.49
N ILE A 51 -13.65 2.46 1.24
CA ILE A 51 -14.42 3.08 0.16
C ILE A 51 -15.07 2.01 -0.75
N ALA A 52 -14.38 0.90 -0.96
CA ALA A 52 -14.84 -0.22 -1.78
C ALA A 52 -15.72 -1.23 -1.00
N ASP A 53 -16.15 -2.32 -1.66
CA ASP A 53 -16.89 -3.41 -1.01
C ASP A 53 -16.06 -4.10 0.08
N ILE A 54 -14.76 -4.27 -0.20
CA ILE A 54 -13.75 -4.82 0.72
C ILE A 54 -12.49 -3.96 0.64
N GLY A 55 -11.84 -3.73 1.77
CA GLY A 55 -10.49 -3.15 1.85
C GLY A 55 -9.53 -4.07 2.58
N ILE A 56 -8.26 -4.01 2.19
CA ILE A 56 -7.19 -4.81 2.77
C ILE A 56 -6.14 -3.89 3.38
N LEU A 57 -5.81 -4.09 4.65
CA LEU A 57 -4.67 -3.47 5.32
C LEU A 57 -3.59 -4.50 5.58
N SER A 58 -2.33 -4.08 5.56
CA SER A 58 -1.18 -4.91 5.91
C SER A 58 -0.48 -4.36 7.16
N PHE A 59 -0.09 -5.27 8.04
CA PHE A 59 0.72 -4.98 9.22
C PHE A 59 2.07 -5.69 9.17
N ASN A 60 2.59 -5.92 7.95
CA ASN A 60 3.93 -6.46 7.75
C ASN A 60 5.00 -5.54 8.36
N GLY A 61 6.22 -6.06 8.57
CA GLY A 61 7.31 -5.38 9.28
C GLY A 61 7.69 -3.99 8.77
N ASN A 62 7.46 -3.73 7.47
CA ASN A 62 7.81 -2.47 6.82
C ASN A 62 6.65 -1.47 6.64
N LYS A 63 5.47 -1.75 7.21
CA LYS A 63 4.29 -0.88 7.07
C LYS A 63 4.31 0.27 8.09
N ILE A 64 3.34 1.19 8.01
CA ILE A 64 3.23 2.36 8.92
C ILE A 64 3.19 1.93 10.38
N ILE A 65 2.43 0.87 10.68
CA ILE A 65 2.49 0.10 11.91
C ILE A 65 2.73 -1.36 11.56
N THR A 66 3.30 -2.10 12.50
CA THR A 66 3.57 -3.53 12.29
C THR A 66 3.07 -4.37 13.45
N THR A 67 2.70 -5.59 13.12
CA THR A 67 2.46 -6.68 14.07
C THR A 67 3.46 -7.84 13.85
N GLY A 68 4.58 -7.56 13.17
CA GLY A 68 5.51 -8.57 12.67
C GLY A 68 5.04 -9.26 11.38
N GLY A 69 3.75 -9.41 11.22
CA GLY A 69 3.04 -9.96 10.07
C GLY A 69 1.54 -9.85 10.29
N GLY A 70 0.74 -10.19 9.28
CA GLY A 70 -0.72 -10.11 9.34
C GLY A 70 -1.30 -8.89 8.64
N GLY A 71 -2.59 -8.70 8.79
CA GLY A 71 -3.35 -7.63 8.16
C GLY A 71 -4.79 -7.58 8.68
N ALA A 72 -5.62 -6.78 8.03
CA ALA A 72 -7.04 -6.70 8.32
C ALA A 72 -7.86 -6.63 7.03
N ILE A 73 -9.03 -7.27 7.05
CA ILE A 73 -10.08 -7.12 6.05
C ILE A 73 -11.10 -6.14 6.61
N LEU A 74 -11.42 -5.12 5.84
CA LEU A 74 -12.38 -4.08 6.18
C LEU A 74 -13.59 -4.18 5.25
N THR A 75 -14.81 -4.17 5.81
CA THR A 75 -16.03 -4.10 5.02
C THR A 75 -17.20 -3.62 5.88
N ASN A 76 -18.13 -2.87 5.27
CA ASN A 76 -19.41 -2.50 5.89
C ASN A 76 -20.50 -3.54 5.61
N ASN A 77 -20.22 -4.58 4.84
CA ASN A 77 -21.17 -5.64 4.53
C ASN A 77 -21.05 -6.79 5.54
N LYS A 78 -22.07 -6.94 6.40
CA LYS A 78 -22.11 -7.98 7.44
C LYS A 78 -21.91 -9.39 6.88
N LYS A 79 -22.52 -9.72 5.72
CA LYS A 79 -22.38 -11.06 5.09
C LYS A 79 -20.92 -11.31 4.68
N LEU A 80 -20.26 -10.33 4.05
CA LEU A 80 -18.84 -10.44 3.70
C LEU A 80 -17.95 -10.54 4.93
N ALA A 81 -18.20 -9.77 5.99
CA ALA A 81 -17.46 -9.83 7.24
C ALA A 81 -17.58 -11.22 7.90
N THR A 82 -18.80 -11.75 7.99
CA THR A 82 -19.06 -13.10 8.54
C THR A 82 -18.34 -14.17 7.73
N LYS A 83 -18.44 -14.10 6.39
CA LYS A 83 -17.78 -15.05 5.49
C LYS A 83 -16.26 -15.00 5.61
N ALA A 84 -15.67 -13.79 5.59
CA ALA A 84 -14.23 -13.61 5.73
C ALA A 84 -13.71 -14.15 7.07
N LYS A 85 -14.45 -13.89 8.17
CA LYS A 85 -14.12 -14.42 9.49
C LYS A 85 -14.18 -15.95 9.51
N HIS A 86 -15.23 -16.54 8.95
CA HIS A 86 -15.41 -17.98 8.87
C HIS A 86 -14.25 -18.65 8.11
N LEU A 87 -13.97 -18.19 6.91
CA LEU A 87 -12.88 -18.72 6.09
C LEU A 87 -11.49 -18.53 6.73
N SER A 88 -11.23 -17.41 7.38
CA SER A 88 -9.94 -17.11 8.02
C SER A 88 -9.73 -17.86 9.35
N THR A 89 -10.76 -18.52 9.86
CA THR A 89 -10.72 -19.35 11.09
C THR A 89 -11.01 -20.82 10.78
N THR A 90 -10.45 -21.31 9.67
CA THR A 90 -10.52 -22.71 9.21
C THR A 90 -11.91 -23.20 8.78
N ALA A 91 -12.87 -22.30 8.53
CA ALA A 91 -14.27 -22.63 8.23
C ALA A 91 -14.90 -23.60 9.26
N LYS A 92 -14.54 -23.41 10.54
CA LYS A 92 -15.02 -24.27 11.63
C LYS A 92 -16.44 -23.87 12.05
N ILE A 93 -17.33 -24.87 12.11
CA ILE A 93 -18.67 -24.74 12.69
C ILE A 93 -18.56 -24.76 14.22
N ASN A 94 -19.34 -23.93 14.89
CA ASN A 94 -19.39 -23.94 16.34
C ASN A 94 -20.07 -25.21 16.87
N HIS A 95 -19.32 -26.02 17.62
CA HIS A 95 -19.80 -27.23 18.23
C HIS A 95 -19.14 -27.40 19.61
N PRO A 96 -19.83 -27.92 20.65
CA PRO A 96 -19.28 -28.03 22.00
C PRO A 96 -17.98 -28.81 22.10
N TRP A 97 -17.80 -29.88 21.35
CA TRP A 97 -16.62 -30.75 21.39
C TRP A 97 -16.12 -31.22 20.02
N ALA A 98 -16.91 -31.18 18.93
CA ALA A 98 -16.50 -31.68 17.63
C ALA A 98 -15.77 -30.62 16.80
N PHE A 99 -14.80 -31.05 15.99
CA PHE A 99 -14.07 -30.24 15.01
C PHE A 99 -14.71 -30.47 13.64
N ILE A 100 -15.72 -29.68 13.32
CA ILE A 100 -16.49 -29.79 12.06
C ILE A 100 -16.15 -28.58 11.19
N HIS A 101 -15.81 -28.82 9.94
CA HIS A 101 -15.52 -27.80 8.92
C HIS A 101 -16.47 -28.01 7.75
N ASP A 102 -17.17 -26.98 7.32
CA ASP A 102 -18.19 -27.04 6.27
C ASP A 102 -17.69 -26.61 4.88
N GLU A 103 -16.51 -26.04 4.82
CA GLU A 103 -15.88 -25.64 3.56
C GLU A 103 -14.34 -25.50 3.72
N ILE A 104 -13.64 -25.22 2.61
CA ILE A 104 -12.20 -24.97 2.62
C ILE A 104 -11.93 -23.63 3.30
N GLY A 105 -11.26 -23.67 4.44
CA GLY A 105 -10.86 -22.51 5.21
C GLY A 105 -9.35 -22.42 5.43
N PHE A 106 -8.90 -21.32 6.02
CA PHE A 106 -7.49 -21.01 6.26
C PHE A 106 -7.26 -20.67 7.73
N ASN A 107 -6.12 -21.04 8.28
CA ASN A 107 -5.73 -20.61 9.62
C ASN A 107 -5.00 -19.27 9.56
N TYR A 108 -5.77 -18.19 9.35
CA TYR A 108 -5.24 -16.83 9.19
C TYR A 108 -5.60 -15.90 10.35
N ARG A 109 -6.09 -16.46 11.45
CA ARG A 109 -6.36 -15.67 12.65
C ARG A 109 -5.07 -15.10 13.22
N MET A 110 -5.04 -13.77 13.44
CA MET A 110 -3.89 -13.10 14.04
C MET A 110 -3.64 -13.62 15.47
N PRO A 111 -2.42 -14.10 15.79
CA PRO A 111 -2.05 -14.50 17.15
C PRO A 111 -2.11 -13.32 18.15
N ASN A 112 -2.40 -13.60 19.42
CA ASN A 112 -2.51 -12.56 20.46
C ASN A 112 -1.23 -11.75 20.63
N LEU A 113 -0.06 -12.37 20.51
CA LEU A 113 1.22 -11.67 20.59
C LEU A 113 1.33 -10.59 19.49
N ASN A 114 1.01 -10.94 18.25
CA ASN A 114 1.00 -10.00 17.13
C ASN A 114 -0.07 -8.90 17.34
N ALA A 115 -1.26 -9.27 17.81
CA ALA A 115 -2.33 -8.31 18.07
C ALA A 115 -1.95 -7.31 19.17
N SER A 116 -1.25 -7.74 20.25
CA SER A 116 -0.80 -6.85 21.32
C SER A 116 0.25 -5.85 20.83
N ILE A 117 1.17 -6.24 19.93
CA ILE A 117 2.08 -5.32 19.25
C ILE A 117 1.27 -4.29 18.46
N GLY A 118 0.26 -4.75 17.71
CA GLY A 118 -0.64 -3.85 16.96
C GLY A 118 -1.33 -2.83 17.85
N CYS A 119 -1.85 -3.23 19.01
CA CYS A 119 -2.46 -2.33 19.98
C CYS A 119 -1.48 -1.26 20.52
N ALA A 120 -0.22 -1.61 20.70
CA ALA A 120 0.82 -0.66 21.11
C ALA A 120 1.19 0.31 19.98
N GLN A 121 1.31 -0.22 18.75
CA GLN A 121 1.69 0.56 17.57
C GLN A 121 0.60 1.55 17.14
N ILE A 122 -0.67 1.13 17.14
CA ILE A 122 -1.78 2.00 16.71
C ILE A 122 -1.93 3.23 17.61
N LYS A 123 -1.61 3.14 18.88
CA LYS A 123 -1.61 4.27 19.81
C LYS A 123 -0.59 5.36 19.43
N LYS A 124 0.42 5.02 18.63
CA LYS A 124 1.49 5.93 18.18
C LYS A 124 1.32 6.36 16.72
N ILE A 125 0.23 6.01 16.06
CA ILE A 125 0.06 6.25 14.62
C ILE A 125 0.20 7.72 14.24
N ASP A 126 -0.37 8.64 15.04
CA ASP A 126 -0.30 10.08 14.76
C ASP A 126 1.14 10.60 14.80
N TYR A 127 1.96 10.11 15.72
CA TYR A 127 3.38 10.41 15.79
C TYR A 127 4.10 9.93 14.51
N PHE A 128 3.86 8.69 14.06
CA PHE A 128 4.47 8.17 12.84
C PHE A 128 4.05 8.97 11.61
N LEU A 129 2.76 9.27 11.45
CA LEU A 129 2.23 10.04 10.33
C LEU A 129 2.77 11.47 10.31
N LYS A 130 2.87 12.13 11.47
CA LYS A 130 3.46 13.46 11.61
C LYS A 130 4.91 13.47 11.16
N ASN A 131 5.70 12.50 11.61
CA ASN A 131 7.12 12.41 11.26
C ASN A 131 7.33 12.08 9.76
N LYS A 132 6.49 11.21 9.20
CA LYS A 132 6.51 10.93 7.75
C LYS A 132 6.25 12.19 6.92
N ARG A 133 5.29 13.03 7.33
CA ARG A 133 5.01 14.31 6.66
C ARG A 133 6.16 15.31 6.82
N LYS A 134 6.79 15.39 7.99
CA LYS A 134 7.99 16.21 8.18
C LYS A 134 9.13 15.76 7.28
N LEU A 135 9.37 14.45 7.19
CA LEU A 135 10.38 13.85 6.31
C LEU A 135 10.10 14.19 4.85
N PHE A 136 8.85 14.09 4.41
CA PHE A 136 8.41 14.50 3.08
C PHE A 136 8.77 15.96 2.80
N GLN A 137 8.44 16.89 3.70
CA GLN A 137 8.76 18.32 3.52
C GLN A 137 10.27 18.57 3.44
N LYS A 138 11.06 17.82 4.22
CA LYS A 138 12.51 17.90 4.15
C LYS A 138 13.02 17.44 2.78
N TYR A 139 12.53 16.33 2.24
CA TYR A 139 12.90 15.89 0.90
C TYR A 139 12.49 16.91 -0.18
N ILE A 140 11.27 17.46 -0.11
CA ILE A 140 10.87 18.56 -1.01
C ILE A 140 11.90 19.69 -0.98
N SER A 141 12.29 20.16 0.21
CA SER A 141 13.27 21.24 0.36
C SER A 141 14.64 20.89 -0.22
N LEU A 142 15.14 19.68 0.06
CA LEU A 142 16.44 19.21 -0.42
C LEU A 142 16.52 19.09 -1.95
N PHE A 143 15.45 18.58 -2.56
CA PHE A 143 15.42 18.33 -4.01
C PHE A 143 14.90 19.50 -4.84
N LYS A 144 14.35 20.57 -4.21
CA LYS A 144 13.74 21.71 -4.91
C LYS A 144 14.63 22.36 -5.98
N LYS A 145 15.94 22.42 -5.73
CA LYS A 145 16.91 23.08 -6.64
C LYS A 145 17.60 22.11 -7.60
N ILE A 146 17.31 20.81 -7.51
CA ILE A 146 17.95 19.81 -8.37
C ILE A 146 17.14 19.66 -9.65
N LYS A 147 17.79 19.96 -10.78
CA LYS A 147 17.17 19.89 -12.10
C LYS A 147 16.80 18.45 -12.45
N TYR A 148 15.69 18.27 -13.15
CA TYR A 148 15.18 16.97 -13.62
C TYR A 148 14.82 15.95 -12.54
N VAL A 149 14.67 16.35 -11.28
CA VAL A 149 14.15 15.48 -10.23
C VAL A 149 13.00 16.14 -9.49
N LYS A 150 12.05 15.35 -9.01
CA LYS A 150 10.98 15.84 -8.15
C LYS A 150 10.56 14.78 -7.14
N ILE A 151 10.18 15.21 -5.95
CA ILE A 151 9.49 14.34 -5.00
C ILE A 151 8.03 14.24 -5.39
N PHE A 152 7.49 13.02 -5.42
CA PHE A 152 6.09 12.79 -5.74
C PHE A 152 5.20 13.32 -4.62
N GLU A 153 4.29 14.21 -4.96
CA GLU A 153 3.31 14.78 -4.03
C GLU A 153 2.01 13.98 -4.05
N LYS A 154 1.26 14.07 -2.95
CA LYS A 154 -0.03 13.42 -2.85
C LYS A 154 -0.99 13.88 -3.95
N PRO A 155 -1.85 12.99 -4.48
CA PRO A 155 -2.90 13.37 -5.43
C PRO A 155 -3.88 14.39 -4.83
N LYS A 156 -4.55 15.16 -5.70
CA LYS A 156 -5.61 16.09 -5.30
C LYS A 156 -6.70 15.36 -4.49
N ASN A 157 -7.34 16.07 -3.58
CA ASN A 157 -8.41 15.55 -2.72
C ASN A 157 -8.00 14.35 -1.82
N SER A 158 -6.70 14.18 -1.58
CA SER A 158 -6.20 13.11 -0.70
C SER A 158 -5.27 13.65 0.40
N THR A 159 -5.14 12.88 1.46
CA THR A 159 -3.99 12.95 2.39
C THR A 159 -3.23 11.66 2.29
N SER A 160 -1.89 11.72 2.36
CA SER A 160 -1.03 10.54 2.30
C SER A 160 -0.32 10.31 3.62
N ASN A 161 -0.11 9.05 3.94
CA ASN A 161 0.77 8.61 5.01
C ASN A 161 2.25 8.64 4.58
N TYR A 162 2.52 8.84 3.27
CA TYR A 162 3.87 8.77 2.68
C TYR A 162 4.61 7.50 3.14
N TRP A 163 3.96 6.33 2.99
CA TRP A 163 4.59 5.06 3.37
C TRP A 163 5.98 4.94 2.77
N LEU A 164 6.16 5.24 1.47
CA LEU A 164 7.46 5.46 0.87
C LEU A 164 7.58 6.89 0.34
N GLN A 165 8.75 7.48 0.53
CA GLN A 165 9.12 8.76 -0.05
C GLN A 165 9.63 8.51 -1.47
N THR A 166 9.01 9.09 -2.46
CA THR A 166 9.21 8.73 -3.86
C THR A 166 9.84 9.86 -4.64
N LEU A 167 11.03 9.63 -5.17
CA LEU A 167 11.72 10.50 -6.11
C LEU A 167 11.39 10.07 -7.53
N ILE A 168 11.06 11.03 -8.40
CA ILE A 168 10.84 10.80 -9.82
C ILE A 168 11.95 11.51 -10.59
N LEU A 169 12.69 10.76 -11.39
CA LEU A 169 13.67 11.26 -12.34
C LEU A 169 12.97 11.74 -13.61
N GLY A 170 13.40 12.87 -14.14
CA GLY A 170 12.99 13.34 -15.47
C GLY A 170 13.42 12.36 -16.57
N LYS A 171 12.77 12.44 -17.71
CA LYS A 171 13.09 11.59 -18.89
C LYS A 171 14.56 11.76 -19.33
N GLU A 172 15.12 12.94 -19.12
CA GLU A 172 16.47 13.32 -19.50
C GLU A 172 17.54 12.53 -18.72
N ILE A 173 17.22 12.11 -17.48
CA ILE A 173 18.19 11.47 -16.58
C ILE A 173 17.74 10.11 -16.06
N CYS A 174 16.57 9.60 -16.48
CA CYS A 174 16.05 8.32 -15.98
C CYS A 174 16.96 7.12 -16.32
N HIS A 175 17.79 7.24 -17.35
CA HIS A 175 18.81 6.23 -17.69
C HIS A 175 19.89 6.09 -16.59
N LEU A 176 20.06 7.10 -15.72
CA LEU A 176 21.00 7.08 -14.58
C LEU A 176 20.41 6.39 -13.33
N ARG A 177 19.15 5.94 -13.35
CA ARG A 177 18.46 5.38 -12.17
C ARG A 177 19.29 4.29 -11.49
N ASP A 178 19.77 3.32 -12.23
CA ASP A 178 20.49 2.17 -11.66
C ASP A 178 21.87 2.57 -11.13
N GLU A 179 22.51 3.55 -11.75
CA GLU A 179 23.75 4.12 -11.25
C GLU A 179 23.52 4.87 -9.92
N ILE A 180 22.44 5.66 -9.83
CA ILE A 180 22.05 6.36 -8.60
C ILE A 180 21.77 5.35 -7.49
N LEU A 181 20.98 4.28 -7.79
CA LEU A 181 20.70 3.22 -6.85
C LEU A 181 21.99 2.56 -6.32
N ASN A 182 22.91 2.22 -7.21
CA ASN A 182 24.20 1.62 -6.86
C ASN A 182 25.03 2.55 -5.98
N LYS A 183 25.18 3.82 -6.36
CA LYS A 183 25.97 4.79 -5.61
C LYS A 183 25.39 5.07 -4.22
N THR A 184 24.07 5.23 -4.12
CA THR A 184 23.42 5.52 -2.83
C THR A 184 23.49 4.32 -1.89
N ASN A 185 23.23 3.10 -2.39
CA ASN A 185 23.32 1.88 -1.57
C ASN A 185 24.77 1.61 -1.11
N LYS A 186 25.78 1.84 -1.96
CA LYS A 186 27.19 1.74 -1.54
C LYS A 186 27.56 2.71 -0.42
N LYS A 187 26.86 3.85 -0.31
CA LYS A 187 27.01 4.83 0.78
C LYS A 187 26.11 4.54 1.99
N GLY A 188 25.45 3.39 2.05
CA GLY A 188 24.56 3.01 3.16
C GLY A 188 23.16 3.65 3.11
N LEU A 189 22.81 4.36 2.04
CA LEU A 189 21.48 4.92 1.85
C LEU A 189 20.59 3.85 1.20
N SER A 190 19.62 3.33 1.93
CA SER A 190 18.71 2.26 1.49
C SER A 190 17.68 2.76 0.48
N THR A 191 18.13 3.14 -0.72
CA THR A 191 17.24 3.45 -1.84
C THR A 191 16.81 2.17 -2.57
N ARG A 192 15.62 2.19 -3.18
CA ARG A 192 15.08 1.04 -3.93
C ARG A 192 14.37 1.52 -5.19
N PRO A 193 14.40 0.75 -6.29
CA PRO A 193 13.51 1.02 -7.43
C PRO A 193 12.06 0.74 -7.04
N VAL A 194 11.10 1.13 -7.88
CA VAL A 194 9.76 0.58 -7.82
C VAL A 194 9.78 -0.90 -8.24
N TRP A 195 8.76 -1.66 -7.82
CA TRP A 195 8.63 -3.07 -8.21
C TRP A 195 8.44 -3.24 -9.72
N ASN A 196 8.87 -4.38 -10.23
CA ASN A 196 8.59 -4.76 -11.60
C ASN A 196 7.09 -4.80 -11.86
N LEU A 197 6.68 -4.37 -13.04
CA LEU A 197 5.28 -4.36 -13.44
C LEU A 197 4.76 -5.81 -13.59
N ILE A 198 3.57 -6.08 -13.06
CA ILE A 198 2.98 -7.44 -13.02
C ILE A 198 2.96 -8.09 -14.41
N HIS A 199 2.61 -7.32 -15.45
CA HIS A 199 2.52 -7.85 -16.82
C HIS A 199 3.85 -8.31 -17.41
N SER A 200 5.00 -7.88 -16.86
CA SER A 200 6.33 -8.32 -17.27
C SER A 200 6.77 -9.61 -16.56
N MET A 201 6.11 -9.98 -15.48
CA MET A 201 6.45 -11.16 -14.68
C MET A 201 5.98 -12.44 -15.38
N LYS A 202 6.80 -13.49 -15.33
CA LYS A 202 6.54 -14.77 -16.03
C LYS A 202 5.13 -15.33 -15.83
N PRO A 203 4.54 -15.36 -14.59
CA PRO A 203 3.20 -15.89 -14.38
C PRO A 203 2.08 -15.10 -15.05
N TYR A 204 2.30 -13.81 -15.36
CA TYR A 204 1.25 -12.88 -15.82
C TYR A 204 1.47 -12.39 -17.26
N LYS A 205 2.56 -12.81 -17.91
CA LYS A 205 2.99 -12.30 -19.22
C LYS A 205 1.92 -12.45 -20.32
N ASN A 206 1.14 -13.52 -20.26
CA ASN A 206 0.15 -13.88 -21.28
C ASN A 206 -1.28 -13.41 -20.95
N TYR A 207 -1.48 -12.70 -19.83
CA TYR A 207 -2.80 -12.17 -19.49
C TYR A 207 -3.12 -10.90 -20.28
N PRO A 208 -4.42 -10.60 -20.52
CA PRO A 208 -4.84 -9.38 -21.16
C PRO A 208 -4.34 -8.14 -20.41
N LYS A 209 -3.91 -7.14 -21.17
CA LYS A 209 -3.41 -5.86 -20.63
C LYS A 209 -3.88 -4.70 -21.51
N SER A 210 -4.11 -3.57 -20.91
CA SER A 210 -4.35 -2.30 -21.63
C SER A 210 -3.03 -1.65 -22.05
N ASP A 211 -3.08 -0.42 -22.56
CA ASP A 211 -1.89 0.40 -22.72
C ASP A 211 -1.26 0.71 -21.35
N LEU A 212 0.01 0.33 -21.19
CA LEU A 212 0.79 0.48 -19.97
C LEU A 212 1.97 1.45 -20.15
N THR A 213 1.98 2.24 -21.21
CA THR A 213 3.07 3.17 -21.55
C THR A 213 3.45 4.06 -20.35
N ASN A 214 2.48 4.63 -19.66
CA ASN A 214 2.75 5.46 -18.48
C ASN A 214 3.37 4.67 -17.33
N ALA A 215 2.89 3.45 -17.06
CA ALA A 215 3.43 2.60 -16.00
C ALA A 215 4.88 2.19 -16.30
N ILE A 216 5.17 1.81 -17.55
CA ILE A 216 6.51 1.44 -18.03
C ILE A 216 7.48 2.63 -17.91
N ASN A 217 7.04 3.83 -18.26
CA ASN A 217 7.86 5.02 -18.11
C ASN A 217 8.15 5.34 -16.65
N LEU A 218 7.13 5.27 -15.77
CA LEU A 218 7.30 5.51 -14.34
C LEU A 218 8.19 4.46 -13.67
N GLU A 219 8.12 3.19 -14.07
CA GLU A 219 9.03 2.14 -13.56
C GLU A 219 10.49 2.52 -13.74
N LYS A 220 10.84 3.12 -14.89
CA LYS A 220 12.21 3.57 -15.20
C LYS A 220 12.62 4.85 -14.45
N GLN A 221 11.68 5.63 -13.95
CA GLN A 221 11.91 6.95 -13.36
C GLN A 221 11.91 6.93 -11.83
N ILE A 222 11.29 5.95 -11.19
CA ILE A 222 11.03 5.98 -9.75
C ILE A 222 12.19 5.42 -8.94
N ILE A 223 12.57 6.17 -7.91
CA ILE A 223 13.44 5.74 -6.81
C ILE A 223 12.73 6.00 -5.49
N ASN A 224 12.55 4.98 -4.67
CA ASN A 224 12.09 5.12 -3.30
C ASN A 224 13.26 5.46 -2.38
N LEU A 225 13.12 6.54 -1.62
CA LEU A 225 14.10 7.05 -0.67
C LEU A 225 13.89 6.43 0.71
N PRO A 226 14.88 6.47 1.62
CA PRO A 226 14.70 6.08 3.00
C PRO A 226 13.48 6.76 3.63
N SER A 227 12.57 5.99 4.20
CA SER A 227 11.23 6.47 4.55
C SER A 227 10.82 6.18 6.00
N SER A 228 11.73 5.74 6.87
CA SER A 228 11.42 5.52 8.28
C SER A 228 10.96 6.82 8.96
N SER A 229 9.92 6.72 9.78
CA SER A 229 9.43 7.85 10.59
C SER A 229 10.46 8.36 11.63
N PHE A 230 11.43 7.52 11.98
CA PHE A 230 12.49 7.88 12.94
C PHE A 230 13.65 8.68 12.32
N LEU A 231 13.75 8.73 11.00
CA LEU A 231 14.82 9.49 10.33
C LEU A 231 14.79 10.99 10.66
N ILE A 232 13.59 11.53 10.88
CA ILE A 232 13.44 12.96 11.16
C ILE A 232 13.95 13.33 12.55
N ASP A 233 14.00 12.39 13.48
CA ASP A 233 14.46 12.61 14.84
C ASP A 233 16.00 12.55 14.92
N GLN A 234 16.66 11.96 13.92
CA GLN A 234 18.13 11.82 13.82
C GLN A 234 18.79 13.01 13.11
N VAL A 235 18.00 13.84 12.49
CA VAL A 235 18.49 15.00 11.74
C VAL A 235 18.32 16.23 12.63
N LYS A 236 19.38 16.53 13.39
CA LYS A 236 19.55 17.80 14.09
C LYS A 236 19.93 18.92 13.12
#